data_8ff6ee853db6771ed796345fbe797809
#
_entry.id   8ff6ee853db6771ed796345fbe797809
#
_cell.length_a   1.000
_cell.length_b   1.000
_cell.length_c   1.000
_cell.angle_alpha   90.00
_cell.angle_beta   90.00
_cell.angle_gamma   90.00
#
_symmetry.space_group_name_H-M   'P 1'
#
loop_
_entity.id
_entity.type
_entity.pdbx_description
1 polymer ?
#
loop_
_entity_poly.entity_id
_entity_poly.type
_entity_poly.pdbx_seq_one_letter_code
_entity_poly.pdbx_strand_id
1 'polypeptide(L)'
;DLFRSATNYVTYYEKKTGGSVTFGRWFSEYVSGSVSLFAEEIKYSDPQAGAPQLILNQIGNQTTTGFRLSLTRDTRDYPMDPRTGWRTSGAFSLGTPYLGGTNDFYKYTLDVNKYTPLPFDTRLSVRARYGVVTGLNTNGENKPVPLTELYFVGGINTMRGFVFGKAGPVSTSNTLLGAASELIFNFDYIFTISEEAKLNGDIFFDYGKGFAGDSVSTPLRSAAGLEGRWISPFGPLRAAYGINLDPNEGERKGVFEFTIGQIF
;
A
#
# COMPACT_ATOMS: atom_id res chain seq x y z
N ASP A 1 8.58 20.08 -1.81
CA ASP A 1 7.25 19.98 -1.20
C ASP A 1 7.34 20.25 0.29
N LEU A 2 6.38 21.00 0.84
CA LEU A 2 6.16 21.16 2.27
C LEU A 2 4.76 20.67 2.60
N PHE A 3 4.61 19.96 3.70
CA PHE A 3 3.30 19.42 4.10
C PHE A 3 3.10 19.47 5.61
N ARG A 4 1.83 19.54 5.99
CA ARG A 4 1.36 19.36 7.35
C ARG A 4 0.03 18.62 7.31
N SER A 5 -0.06 17.53 8.06
CA SER A 5 -1.29 16.75 8.21
C SER A 5 -1.56 16.47 9.68
N ALA A 6 -2.83 16.24 9.99
CA ALA A 6 -3.28 15.82 11.31
C ALA A 6 -4.38 14.78 11.11
N THR A 7 -4.23 13.61 11.70
CA THR A 7 -5.17 12.49 11.56
C THR A 7 -5.55 11.98 12.94
N ASN A 8 -6.84 11.84 13.17
CA ASN A 8 -7.37 11.27 14.40
C ASN A 8 -7.70 9.80 14.13
N TYR A 9 -6.85 8.91 14.61
CA TYR A 9 -7.11 7.47 14.59
C TYR A 9 -7.95 7.07 15.81
N VAL A 10 -8.59 5.91 15.74
CA VAL A 10 -9.42 5.39 16.85
C VAL A 10 -8.62 5.23 18.14
N THR A 11 -7.31 5.00 18.05
CA THR A 11 -6.45 4.64 19.19
C THR A 11 -5.42 5.70 19.57
N TYR A 12 -5.18 6.69 18.71
CA TYR A 12 -4.23 7.78 18.94
C TYR A 12 -4.48 8.95 17.98
N TYR A 13 -3.88 10.09 18.29
CA TYR A 13 -3.80 11.25 17.41
C TYR A 13 -2.42 11.37 16.80
N GLU A 14 -2.36 11.58 15.48
CA GLU A 14 -1.12 11.78 14.73
C GLU A 14 -1.08 13.17 14.11
N LYS A 15 0.04 13.87 14.33
CA LYS A 15 0.36 15.11 13.62
C LYS A 15 1.69 14.93 12.91
N LYS A 16 1.70 15.15 11.60
CA LYS A 16 2.87 15.03 10.75
C LYS A 16 3.17 16.38 10.09
N THR A 17 4.41 16.81 10.16
CA THR A 17 4.90 18.03 9.50
C THR A 17 6.25 17.70 8.86
N GLY A 18 6.47 18.13 7.64
CA GLY A 18 7.74 17.82 6.99
C GLY A 18 7.90 18.47 5.64
N GLY A 19 9.01 18.16 5.00
CA GLY A 19 9.31 18.58 3.67
C GLY A 19 10.22 17.61 2.93
N SER A 20 10.19 17.70 1.62
CA SER A 20 11.07 16.91 0.76
C SER A 20 11.52 17.70 -0.47
N VAL A 21 12.72 17.36 -0.94
CA VAL A 21 13.27 17.81 -2.23
C VAL A 21 13.47 16.58 -3.09
N THR A 22 12.80 16.56 -4.24
CA THR A 22 12.80 15.42 -5.15
C THR A 22 13.37 15.82 -6.49
N PHE A 23 14.34 15.05 -6.97
CA PHE A 23 14.88 15.12 -8.32
C PHE A 23 14.45 13.88 -9.08
N GLY A 24 13.68 14.06 -10.16
CA GLY A 24 13.21 13.00 -11.03
C GLY A 24 13.73 13.15 -12.44
N ARG A 25 13.95 12.03 -13.12
CA ARG A 25 14.41 11.99 -14.52
C ARG A 25 13.79 10.78 -15.26
N TRP A 26 13.48 11.02 -16.53
CA TRP A 26 13.24 9.96 -17.50
C TRP A 26 14.59 9.50 -18.07
N PHE A 27 14.89 8.22 -17.97
CA PHE A 27 16.09 7.60 -18.54
C PHE A 27 15.85 7.09 -19.95
N SER A 28 14.61 6.74 -20.26
CA SER A 28 14.11 6.35 -21.58
C SER A 28 12.61 6.62 -21.66
N GLU A 29 12.01 6.34 -22.81
CA GLU A 29 10.54 6.44 -23.02
C GLU A 29 9.73 5.69 -21.96
N TYR A 30 10.26 4.56 -21.48
CA TYR A 30 9.55 3.67 -20.55
C TYR A 30 10.10 3.69 -19.12
N VAL A 31 11.23 4.33 -18.87
CA VAL A 31 11.91 4.23 -17.57
C VAL A 31 12.09 5.60 -16.96
N SER A 32 11.53 5.79 -15.78
CA SER A 32 11.71 6.98 -14.96
C SER A 32 12.21 6.61 -13.57
N GLY A 33 12.93 7.51 -12.95
CA GLY A 33 13.38 7.34 -11.58
C GLY A 33 13.47 8.66 -10.85
N SER A 34 13.48 8.59 -9.53
CA SER A 34 13.65 9.77 -8.68
C SER A 34 14.49 9.48 -7.44
N VAL A 35 15.12 10.52 -6.94
CA VAL A 35 15.79 10.58 -5.64
C VAL A 35 15.15 11.72 -4.86
N SER A 36 14.75 11.43 -3.64
CA SER A 36 14.13 12.40 -2.73
C SER A 36 14.87 12.44 -1.41
N LEU A 37 15.25 13.62 -0.95
CA LEU A 37 15.67 13.86 0.42
C LEU A 37 14.47 14.35 1.20
N PHE A 38 14.24 13.83 2.39
CA PHE A 38 13.09 14.20 3.22
C PHE A 38 13.46 14.38 4.68
N ALA A 39 12.72 15.26 5.33
CA ALA A 39 12.74 15.45 6.77
C ALA A 39 11.30 15.63 7.26
N GLU A 40 10.87 14.83 8.22
CA GLU A 40 9.52 14.84 8.76
C GLU A 40 9.53 14.64 10.27
N GLU A 41 8.72 15.43 10.96
CA GLU A 41 8.43 15.30 12.37
C GLU A 41 7.02 14.71 12.52
N ILE A 42 6.93 13.63 13.30
CA ILE A 42 5.68 12.94 13.58
C ILE A 42 5.48 12.98 15.10
N LYS A 43 4.33 13.49 15.51
CA LYS A 43 3.90 13.50 16.91
C LYS A 43 2.72 12.57 17.09
N TYR A 44 2.92 11.55 17.92
CA TYR A 44 1.83 10.70 18.41
C TYR A 44 1.40 11.14 19.79
N SER A 45 0.10 11.37 19.99
CA SER A 45 -0.48 11.82 21.26
C SER A 45 -1.83 11.18 21.52
N ASP A 46 -2.38 11.43 22.73
CA ASP A 46 -3.72 11.05 23.14
C ASP A 46 -4.05 9.56 22.97
N PRO A 47 -3.19 8.64 23.50
CA PRO A 47 -3.48 7.22 23.40
C PRO A 47 -4.78 6.88 24.14
N GLN A 48 -5.70 6.20 23.45
CA GLN A 48 -6.96 5.77 24.04
C GLN A 48 -6.77 4.54 24.94
N ALA A 49 -7.70 4.34 25.87
CA ALA A 49 -7.70 3.14 26.72
C ALA A 49 -7.74 1.86 25.86
N GLY A 50 -6.80 0.95 26.12
CA GLY A 50 -6.67 -0.29 25.32
C GLY A 50 -5.80 -0.17 24.06
N ALA A 51 -5.10 0.95 23.86
CA ALA A 51 -4.12 1.07 22.78
C ALA A 51 -3.04 -0.02 22.91
N PRO A 52 -2.69 -0.71 21.79
CA PRO A 52 -1.65 -1.73 21.81
C PRO A 52 -0.28 -1.19 22.22
N GLN A 53 0.55 -2.03 22.85
CA GLN A 53 1.87 -1.65 23.33
C GLN A 53 2.77 -1.09 22.22
N LEU A 54 2.62 -1.58 20.97
CA LEU A 54 3.32 -1.05 19.82
C LEU A 54 3.06 0.45 19.60
N ILE A 55 1.83 0.90 19.81
CA ILE A 55 1.44 2.31 19.71
C ILE A 55 1.96 3.09 20.91
N LEU A 56 1.79 2.55 22.13
CA LEU A 56 2.23 3.19 23.36
C LEU A 56 3.74 3.46 23.36
N ASN A 57 4.53 2.56 22.83
CA ASN A 57 5.99 2.69 22.72
C ASN A 57 6.42 3.80 21.72
N GLN A 58 5.51 4.29 20.89
CA GLN A 58 5.80 5.34 19.91
C GLN A 58 5.20 6.71 20.27
N ILE A 59 4.52 6.82 21.42
CA ILE A 59 3.97 8.11 21.87
C ILE A 59 5.09 9.14 22.07
N GLY A 60 4.87 10.34 21.56
CA GLY A 60 5.81 11.45 21.62
C GLY A 60 6.19 11.99 20.23
N ASN A 61 7.26 12.75 20.20
CA ASN A 61 7.80 13.32 18.97
C ASN A 61 8.86 12.39 18.39
N GLN A 62 8.73 12.09 17.12
CA GLN A 62 9.71 11.32 16.35
C GLN A 62 10.11 12.12 15.10
N THR A 63 11.38 12.11 14.76
CA THR A 63 11.89 12.77 13.57
C THR A 63 12.47 11.71 12.62
N THR A 64 12.04 11.75 11.38
CA THR A 64 12.59 10.90 10.32
C THR A 64 13.26 11.78 9.29
N THR A 65 14.55 11.57 9.11
CA THR A 65 15.33 12.18 8.03
C THR A 65 15.96 11.09 7.20
N GLY A 66 16.01 11.28 5.89
CA GLY A 66 16.54 10.24 5.04
C GLY A 66 16.40 10.51 3.56
N PHE A 67 16.49 9.44 2.78
CA PHE A 67 16.28 9.52 1.33
C PHE A 67 15.35 8.41 0.85
N ARG A 68 14.69 8.69 -0.28
CA ARG A 68 13.86 7.75 -1.03
C ARG A 68 14.38 7.66 -2.46
N LEU A 69 14.47 6.45 -2.97
CA LEU A 69 14.78 6.15 -4.35
C LEU A 69 13.56 5.50 -4.97
N SER A 70 13.20 5.85 -6.18
CA SER A 70 12.20 5.13 -6.96
C SER A 70 12.65 4.91 -8.38
N LEU A 71 12.26 3.76 -8.93
CA LEU A 71 12.46 3.41 -10.32
C LEU A 71 11.18 2.77 -10.85
N THR A 72 10.69 3.26 -11.97
CA THR A 72 9.50 2.72 -12.63
C THR A 72 9.80 2.46 -14.09
N ARG A 73 9.46 1.24 -14.56
CA ARG A 73 9.39 0.89 -15.98
C ARG A 73 7.92 0.66 -16.33
N ASP A 74 7.38 1.45 -17.26
CA ASP A 74 5.99 1.37 -17.69
C ASP A 74 5.94 1.22 -19.22
N THR A 75 5.53 0.05 -19.68
CA THR A 75 5.37 -0.28 -21.11
C THR A 75 3.91 -0.54 -21.46
N ARG A 76 2.97 -0.10 -20.61
CA ARG A 76 1.55 -0.21 -20.88
C ARG A 76 1.17 0.66 -22.06
N ASP A 77 0.27 0.15 -22.88
CA ASP A 77 -0.28 0.87 -24.05
C ASP A 77 -1.05 2.12 -23.65
N TYR A 78 -1.90 2.01 -22.61
CA TYR A 78 -2.64 3.13 -22.06
C TYR A 78 -2.70 3.06 -20.52
N PRO A 79 -2.02 3.95 -19.78
CA PRO A 79 -1.91 3.86 -18.33
C PRO A 79 -3.23 3.84 -17.57
N MET A 80 -4.29 4.49 -18.10
CA MET A 80 -5.59 4.58 -17.43
C MET A 80 -6.50 3.37 -17.67
N ASP A 81 -6.33 2.65 -18.79
CA ASP A 81 -7.09 1.46 -19.13
C ASP A 81 -6.20 0.50 -19.96
N PRO A 82 -5.18 -0.09 -19.33
CA PRO A 82 -4.19 -0.87 -20.06
C PRO A 82 -4.77 -2.18 -20.58
N ARG A 83 -4.50 -2.47 -21.85
CA ARG A 83 -4.84 -3.74 -22.49
C ARG A 83 -3.64 -4.67 -22.58
N THR A 84 -2.45 -4.11 -22.72
CA THR A 84 -1.20 -4.87 -22.82
C THR A 84 -0.04 -4.14 -22.15
N GLY A 85 1.02 -4.86 -21.87
CA GLY A 85 2.27 -4.32 -21.35
C GLY A 85 2.51 -4.62 -19.89
N TRP A 86 3.54 -3.99 -19.35
CA TRP A 86 4.01 -4.18 -17.98
C TRP A 86 4.18 -2.84 -17.28
N ARG A 87 3.88 -2.83 -16.00
CA ARG A 87 4.34 -1.79 -15.09
C ARG A 87 5.13 -2.46 -13.96
N THR A 88 6.39 -2.10 -13.85
CA THR A 88 7.27 -2.54 -12.76
C THR A 88 7.77 -1.32 -12.01
N SER A 89 7.55 -1.26 -10.72
CA SER A 89 8.07 -0.18 -9.88
C SER A 89 8.77 -0.73 -8.66
N GLY A 90 9.93 -0.17 -8.37
CA GLY A 90 10.70 -0.41 -7.15
C GLY A 90 10.86 0.90 -6.38
N ALA A 91 10.72 0.83 -5.07
CA ALA A 91 10.98 1.95 -4.17
C ALA A 91 11.86 1.47 -3.01
N PHE A 92 12.81 2.31 -2.62
CA PHE A 92 13.65 2.12 -1.46
C PHE A 92 13.65 3.40 -0.62
N SER A 93 13.49 3.26 0.70
CA SER A 93 13.57 4.38 1.65
C SER A 93 14.54 4.02 2.77
N LEU A 94 15.37 4.95 3.16
CA LEU A 94 16.23 4.85 4.32
C LEU A 94 15.93 6.05 5.23
N GLY A 95 15.48 5.78 6.45
CA GLY A 95 15.47 6.72 7.56
C GLY A 95 16.72 6.52 8.37
N THR A 96 17.43 7.58 8.76
CA THR A 96 18.70 7.43 9.46
C THR A 96 18.96 8.57 10.46
N PRO A 97 19.52 8.24 11.64
CA PRO A 97 19.90 9.24 12.62
C PRO A 97 21.09 10.10 12.20
N TYR A 98 21.91 9.65 11.24
CA TYR A 98 23.06 10.42 10.74
C TYR A 98 22.70 11.75 10.06
N LEU A 99 21.44 11.90 9.63
CA LEU A 99 20.91 13.13 9.07
C LEU A 99 20.06 13.94 10.07
N GLY A 100 20.19 13.66 11.37
CA GLY A 100 19.49 14.36 12.45
C GLY A 100 18.12 13.80 12.81
N GLY A 101 17.75 12.63 12.27
CA GLY A 101 16.52 11.92 12.63
C GLY A 101 16.65 11.13 13.94
N THR A 102 15.51 10.72 14.49
CA THR A 102 15.43 9.76 15.61
C THR A 102 15.10 8.36 15.16
N ASN A 103 14.49 8.21 13.98
CA ASN A 103 14.10 6.93 13.41
C ASN A 103 15.23 6.34 12.56
N ASP A 104 15.34 5.01 12.62
CA ASP A 104 16.41 4.26 11.96
C ASP A 104 15.84 2.99 11.34
N PHE A 105 15.62 3.01 10.03
CA PHE A 105 15.00 1.90 9.30
C PHE A 105 15.33 1.93 7.81
N TYR A 106 15.20 0.79 7.15
CA TYR A 106 15.06 0.74 5.70
C TYR A 106 13.73 0.11 5.31
N LYS A 107 13.23 0.52 4.16
CA LYS A 107 12.00 0.02 3.55
C LYS A 107 12.20 -0.16 2.05
N TYR A 108 11.76 -1.28 1.51
CA TYR A 108 11.68 -1.46 0.07
C TYR A 108 10.34 -2.06 -0.34
N THR A 109 9.88 -1.67 -1.52
CA THR A 109 8.66 -2.19 -2.13
C THR A 109 8.92 -2.48 -3.59
N LEU A 110 8.51 -3.64 -4.05
CA LEU A 110 8.49 -4.05 -5.45
C LEU A 110 7.04 -4.32 -5.85
N ASP A 111 6.60 -3.72 -6.95
CA ASP A 111 5.27 -3.88 -7.51
C ASP A 111 5.40 -4.17 -9.01
N VAL A 112 4.88 -5.29 -9.46
CA VAL A 112 4.92 -5.73 -10.85
C VAL A 112 3.51 -6.05 -11.29
N ASN A 113 3.06 -5.42 -12.38
CA ASN A 113 1.77 -5.68 -12.97
C ASN A 113 1.92 -5.96 -14.47
N LYS A 114 1.31 -7.04 -14.95
CA LYS A 114 1.27 -7.45 -16.34
C LYS A 114 -0.15 -7.46 -16.85
N TYR A 115 -0.36 -6.87 -18.03
CA TYR A 115 -1.61 -6.95 -18.77
C TYR A 115 -1.41 -7.80 -20.03
N THR A 116 -2.31 -8.76 -20.24
CA THR A 116 -2.28 -9.68 -21.37
C THR A 116 -3.65 -9.67 -22.04
N PRO A 117 -3.76 -9.26 -23.31
CA PRO A 117 -5.03 -9.33 -24.02
C PRO A 117 -5.46 -10.78 -24.21
N LEU A 118 -6.75 -11.00 -24.11
CA LEU A 118 -7.43 -12.28 -24.34
C LEU A 118 -8.49 -12.12 -25.44
N PRO A 119 -9.02 -13.23 -26.00
CA PRO A 119 -10.12 -13.16 -26.96
C PRO A 119 -11.35 -12.43 -26.42
N PHE A 120 -12.25 -12.00 -27.33
CA PHE A 120 -13.53 -11.36 -27.01
C PHE A 120 -13.41 -10.02 -26.26
N ASP A 121 -12.41 -9.22 -26.58
CA ASP A 121 -12.14 -7.91 -25.99
C ASP A 121 -11.97 -7.95 -24.46
N THR A 122 -11.43 -9.06 -23.96
CA THR A 122 -11.11 -9.25 -22.56
C THR A 122 -9.60 -9.20 -22.33
N ARG A 123 -9.19 -9.08 -21.08
CA ARG A 123 -7.77 -9.08 -20.69
C ARG A 123 -7.57 -9.66 -19.30
N LEU A 124 -6.41 -10.25 -19.11
CA LEU A 124 -5.92 -10.70 -17.80
C LEU A 124 -4.94 -9.69 -17.27
N SER A 125 -5.14 -9.22 -16.02
CA SER A 125 -4.15 -8.49 -15.25
C SER A 125 -3.63 -9.39 -14.14
N VAL A 126 -2.31 -9.46 -13.99
CA VAL A 126 -1.66 -10.18 -12.89
C VAL A 126 -0.68 -9.23 -12.23
N ARG A 127 -0.93 -8.95 -10.95
CA ARG A 127 -0.08 -8.11 -10.13
C ARG A 127 0.56 -8.91 -9.01
N ALA A 128 1.84 -8.66 -8.76
CA ALA A 128 2.55 -9.15 -7.60
C ALA A 128 3.19 -7.96 -6.87
N ARG A 129 2.98 -7.89 -5.56
CA ARG A 129 3.55 -6.84 -4.71
C ARG A 129 4.24 -7.48 -3.52
N TYR A 130 5.47 -7.03 -3.26
CA TYR A 130 6.28 -7.43 -2.12
C TYR A 130 6.88 -6.20 -1.47
N GLY A 131 6.78 -6.13 -0.16
CA GLY A 131 7.34 -5.02 0.61
C GLY A 131 7.89 -5.50 1.94
N VAL A 132 8.96 -4.85 2.40
CA VAL A 132 9.55 -5.07 3.73
C VAL A 132 10.01 -3.74 4.29
N VAL A 133 9.80 -3.55 5.59
CA VAL A 133 10.39 -2.49 6.39
C VAL A 133 11.01 -3.10 7.64
N THR A 134 12.25 -2.74 7.91
CA THR A 134 13.02 -3.26 9.05
C THR A 134 13.69 -2.11 9.78
N GLY A 135 13.57 -2.10 11.11
CA GLY A 135 14.33 -1.18 11.96
C GLY A 135 15.82 -1.52 11.92
N LEU A 136 16.65 -0.50 11.87
CA LEU A 136 18.09 -0.60 12.00
C LEU A 136 18.50 -0.28 13.44
N ASN A 137 19.65 -0.79 13.84
CA ASN A 137 20.18 -0.59 15.19
C ASN A 137 21.55 0.12 15.12
N THR A 138 21.58 1.24 14.38
CA THR A 138 22.84 1.93 14.06
C THR A 138 23.55 2.48 15.30
N ASN A 139 22.80 2.91 16.33
CA ASN A 139 23.35 3.49 17.56
C ASN A 139 23.25 2.53 18.77
N GLY A 140 23.02 1.24 18.58
CA GLY A 140 22.84 0.29 19.69
C GLY A 140 21.47 0.34 20.39
N GLU A 141 20.56 1.19 19.91
CA GLU A 141 19.18 1.29 20.42
C GLU A 141 18.22 0.59 19.44
N ASN A 142 17.54 -0.43 19.94
CA ASN A 142 16.52 -1.13 19.14
C ASN A 142 15.24 -0.28 19.06
N LYS A 143 15.17 0.60 18.07
CA LYS A 143 13.99 1.47 17.85
C LYS A 143 12.96 0.76 16.98
N PRO A 144 11.67 0.83 17.34
CA PRO A 144 10.62 0.29 16.50
C PRO A 144 10.51 1.08 15.19
N VAL A 145 10.11 0.39 14.12
CA VAL A 145 9.77 1.05 12.85
C VAL A 145 8.61 2.02 13.10
N PRO A 146 8.66 3.27 12.57
CA PRO A 146 7.57 4.21 12.71
C PRO A 146 6.25 3.63 12.16
N LEU A 147 5.13 3.87 12.85
CA LEU A 147 3.81 3.37 12.44
C LEU A 147 3.44 3.81 11.03
N THR A 148 3.84 5.01 10.63
CA THR A 148 3.61 5.57 9.27
C THR A 148 4.35 4.83 8.16
N GLU A 149 5.37 4.05 8.49
CA GLU A 149 6.13 3.28 7.52
C GLU A 149 5.66 1.83 7.39
N LEU A 150 4.81 1.36 8.30
CA LEU A 150 4.23 0.01 8.23
C LEU A 150 3.24 -0.12 7.06
N TYR A 151 3.07 -1.35 6.58
CA TYR A 151 2.11 -1.68 5.54
C TYR A 151 0.75 -2.01 6.15
N PHE A 152 -0.34 -1.59 5.50
CA PHE A 152 -1.71 -1.91 5.88
C PHE A 152 -2.38 -2.70 4.75
N VAL A 153 -2.36 -4.02 4.87
CA VAL A 153 -2.89 -4.93 3.86
C VAL A 153 -4.37 -5.20 4.11
N GLY A 154 -5.18 -5.03 3.07
CA GLY A 154 -6.64 -5.07 3.05
C GLY A 154 -7.19 -3.79 2.43
N GLY A 155 -8.34 -3.89 1.80
CA GLY A 155 -8.97 -2.81 1.06
C GLY A 155 -8.71 -2.83 -0.44
N ILE A 156 -9.46 -2.02 -1.17
CA ILE A 156 -9.57 -2.01 -2.64
C ILE A 156 -8.23 -1.87 -3.39
N ASN A 157 -7.18 -1.33 -2.73
CA ASN A 157 -5.87 -1.10 -3.35
C ASN A 157 -4.86 -2.21 -3.10
N THR A 158 -5.18 -3.17 -2.22
CA THR A 158 -4.29 -4.27 -1.84
C THR A 158 -4.99 -5.62 -1.93
N MET A 159 -5.85 -5.94 -0.97
CA MET A 159 -6.65 -7.16 -0.94
C MET A 159 -8.12 -6.83 -0.74
N ARG A 160 -8.88 -6.89 -1.82
CA ARG A 160 -10.34 -6.70 -1.84
C ARG A 160 -11.03 -7.82 -1.06
N GLY A 161 -12.21 -7.53 -0.48
CA GLY A 161 -12.90 -8.50 0.39
C GLY A 161 -12.41 -8.50 1.84
N PHE A 162 -11.34 -7.76 2.14
CA PHE A 162 -10.89 -7.46 3.49
C PHE A 162 -11.10 -5.97 3.79
N VAL A 163 -11.60 -5.63 4.95
CA VAL A 163 -11.60 -4.24 5.43
C VAL A 163 -10.16 -3.73 5.49
N PHE A 164 -9.94 -2.43 5.24
CA PHE A 164 -8.62 -1.80 5.27
C PHE A 164 -7.76 -2.27 6.45
N GLY A 165 -6.57 -2.76 6.17
CA GLY A 165 -5.58 -3.25 7.12
C GLY A 165 -5.87 -4.62 7.74
N LYS A 166 -7.05 -5.24 7.52
CA LYS A 166 -7.47 -6.48 8.20
C LYS A 166 -6.91 -7.77 7.60
N ALA A 167 -6.28 -7.72 6.44
CA ALA A 167 -5.47 -8.83 5.92
C ALA A 167 -4.03 -8.84 6.48
N GLY A 168 -3.71 -7.94 7.41
CA GLY A 168 -2.45 -7.83 8.15
C GLY A 168 -2.61 -8.12 9.64
N PRO A 169 -1.57 -7.79 10.43
CA PRO A 169 -1.57 -7.96 11.87
C PRO A 169 -2.61 -7.09 12.56
N VAL A 170 -3.36 -7.71 13.46
CA VAL A 170 -4.32 -7.04 14.33
C VAL A 170 -4.10 -7.47 15.78
N SER A 171 -4.41 -6.58 16.73
CA SER A 171 -4.37 -6.91 18.16
C SER A 171 -5.57 -7.78 18.56
N THR A 172 -5.54 -8.32 19.77
CA THR A 172 -6.67 -9.03 20.38
C THR A 172 -7.92 -8.15 20.52
N SER A 173 -7.74 -6.83 20.64
CA SER A 173 -8.83 -5.82 20.64
C SER A 173 -9.22 -5.38 19.21
N ASN A 174 -8.81 -6.11 18.18
CA ASN A 174 -9.10 -5.83 16.77
C ASN A 174 -8.55 -4.49 16.24
N THR A 175 -7.55 -3.91 16.90
CA THR A 175 -6.84 -2.71 16.46
C THR A 175 -5.80 -3.07 15.40
N LEU A 176 -5.67 -2.24 14.34
CA LEU A 176 -4.65 -2.41 13.31
C LEU A 176 -3.26 -2.15 13.88
N LEU A 177 -2.34 -3.08 13.70
CA LEU A 177 -0.95 -2.95 14.14
C LEU A 177 -0.01 -2.54 13.01
N GLY A 178 -0.46 -2.70 11.76
CA GLY A 178 0.42 -2.58 10.59
C GLY A 178 1.32 -3.81 10.42
N ALA A 179 1.87 -3.96 9.23
CA ALA A 179 2.72 -5.07 8.84
C ALA A 179 4.14 -4.59 8.54
N ALA A 180 5.15 -5.32 9.02
CA ALA A 180 6.53 -5.07 8.66
C ALA A 180 6.89 -5.62 7.29
N SER A 181 6.15 -6.63 6.80
CA SER A 181 6.27 -7.10 5.42
C SER A 181 4.91 -7.43 4.82
N GLU A 182 4.84 -7.38 3.49
CA GLU A 182 3.64 -7.75 2.72
C GLU A 182 4.01 -8.59 1.50
N LEU A 183 3.13 -9.54 1.16
CA LEU A 183 3.16 -10.26 -0.10
C LEU A 183 1.73 -10.37 -0.62
N ILE A 184 1.48 -9.85 -1.83
CA ILE A 184 0.15 -9.75 -2.41
C ILE A 184 0.22 -10.14 -3.88
N PHE A 185 -0.73 -10.95 -4.30
CA PHE A 185 -1.02 -11.30 -5.69
C PHE A 185 -2.46 -10.92 -5.99
N ASN A 186 -2.67 -10.18 -7.08
CA ASN A 186 -3.99 -9.86 -7.60
C ASN A 186 -4.11 -10.42 -9.01
N PHE A 187 -5.21 -11.10 -9.27
CA PHE A 187 -5.57 -11.67 -10.58
C PHE A 187 -6.90 -11.08 -10.99
N ASP A 188 -6.94 -10.38 -12.12
CA ASP A 188 -8.13 -9.71 -12.61
C ASP A 188 -8.45 -10.19 -14.03
N TYR A 189 -9.63 -10.76 -14.23
CA TYR A 189 -10.21 -10.99 -15.54
C TYR A 189 -11.13 -9.84 -15.89
N ILE A 190 -10.68 -8.96 -16.77
CA ILE A 190 -11.32 -7.70 -17.09
C ILE A 190 -12.02 -7.83 -18.45
N PHE A 191 -13.29 -7.41 -18.51
CA PHE A 191 -14.11 -7.39 -19.72
C PHE A 191 -14.78 -6.03 -19.90
N THR A 192 -14.95 -5.62 -21.14
CA THR A 192 -15.59 -4.34 -21.48
C THR A 192 -17.10 -4.48 -21.39
N ILE A 193 -17.74 -3.63 -20.56
CA ILE A 193 -19.21 -3.52 -20.47
C ILE A 193 -19.72 -2.50 -21.48
N SER A 194 -19.06 -1.33 -21.60
CA SER A 194 -19.38 -0.29 -22.56
C SER A 194 -18.13 0.48 -22.94
N GLU A 195 -17.77 0.43 -24.22
CA GLU A 195 -16.66 1.23 -24.76
C GLU A 195 -16.97 2.73 -24.76
N GLU A 196 -18.20 3.11 -25.10
CA GLU A 196 -18.62 4.51 -25.14
C GLU A 196 -18.55 5.15 -23.74
N ALA A 197 -19.02 4.44 -22.74
CA ALA A 197 -18.97 4.91 -21.34
C ALA A 197 -17.60 4.68 -20.70
N LYS A 198 -16.66 3.94 -21.33
CA LYS A 198 -15.39 3.49 -20.74
C LYS A 198 -15.60 2.73 -19.42
N LEU A 199 -16.59 1.84 -19.43
CA LEU A 199 -16.98 1.02 -18.30
C LEU A 199 -16.51 -0.43 -18.50
N ASN A 200 -15.70 -0.92 -17.57
CA ASN A 200 -15.23 -2.29 -17.52
C ASN A 200 -15.78 -3.01 -16.30
N GLY A 201 -16.03 -4.31 -16.44
CA GLY A 201 -16.26 -5.23 -15.36
C GLY A 201 -15.01 -6.06 -15.09
N ASP A 202 -14.88 -6.57 -13.89
CA ASP A 202 -13.73 -7.33 -13.44
C ASP A 202 -14.16 -8.45 -12.50
N ILE A 203 -13.70 -9.66 -12.76
CA ILE A 203 -13.76 -10.79 -11.84
C ILE A 203 -12.37 -10.95 -11.26
N PHE A 204 -12.25 -10.84 -9.95
CA PHE A 204 -10.94 -10.85 -9.32
C PHE A 204 -10.75 -12.00 -8.33
N PHE A 205 -9.49 -12.36 -8.16
CA PHE A 205 -9.00 -13.22 -7.07
C PHE A 205 -7.74 -12.58 -6.48
N ASP A 206 -7.78 -12.30 -5.18
CA ASP A 206 -6.66 -11.72 -4.43
C ASP A 206 -6.10 -12.77 -3.45
N TYR A 207 -4.77 -12.87 -3.40
CA TYR A 207 -4.07 -13.83 -2.55
C TYR A 207 -2.85 -13.18 -1.91
N GLY A 208 -2.81 -13.10 -0.59
CA GLY A 208 -1.71 -12.41 0.09
C GLY A 208 -1.94 -12.22 1.57
N LYS A 209 -1.03 -11.50 2.21
CA LYS A 209 -1.12 -11.14 3.63
C LYS A 209 -0.06 -10.09 4.00
N GLY A 210 -0.33 -9.34 5.07
CA GLY A 210 0.68 -8.58 5.81
C GLY A 210 1.21 -9.37 7.01
N PHE A 211 2.49 -9.25 7.32
CA PHE A 211 3.17 -9.99 8.38
C PHE A 211 3.76 -9.05 9.42
N ALA A 212 3.72 -9.46 10.70
CA ALA A 212 4.27 -8.66 11.80
C ALA A 212 5.81 -8.57 11.75
N GLY A 213 6.48 -9.59 11.21
CA GLY A 213 7.93 -9.64 11.01
C GLY A 213 8.34 -9.24 9.60
N ASP A 214 9.63 -9.16 9.38
CA ASP A 214 10.26 -8.85 8.09
C ASP A 214 10.31 -10.03 7.11
N SER A 215 9.82 -11.19 7.52
CA SER A 215 9.78 -12.43 6.73
C SER A 215 8.35 -12.85 6.39
N VAL A 216 8.18 -13.31 5.16
CA VAL A 216 6.92 -13.87 4.67
C VAL A 216 6.73 -15.30 5.18
N SER A 217 5.53 -15.62 5.65
CA SER A 217 5.16 -16.95 6.14
C SER A 217 3.81 -17.39 5.59
N THR A 218 3.55 -18.69 5.62
CA THR A 218 2.26 -19.28 5.24
C THR A 218 1.43 -19.61 6.49
N PRO A 219 0.06 -19.70 6.40
CA PRO A 219 -0.73 -19.52 5.19
C PRO A 219 -0.95 -18.05 4.81
N LEU A 220 -1.08 -17.81 3.51
CA LEU A 220 -1.61 -16.58 2.97
C LEU A 220 -3.14 -16.60 3.04
N ARG A 221 -3.79 -15.45 2.82
CA ARG A 221 -5.24 -15.27 2.83
C ARG A 221 -5.74 -15.05 1.42
N SER A 222 -7.00 -15.40 1.16
CA SER A 222 -7.61 -15.28 -0.15
C SER A 222 -8.96 -14.58 -0.13
N ALA A 223 -9.26 -13.89 -1.22
CA ALA A 223 -10.55 -13.28 -1.49
C ALA A 223 -10.87 -13.33 -2.97
N ALA A 224 -12.15 -13.34 -3.31
CA ALA A 224 -12.63 -13.26 -4.68
C ALA A 224 -13.86 -12.35 -4.77
N GLY A 225 -14.13 -11.80 -5.96
CA GLY A 225 -15.28 -10.92 -6.09
C GLY A 225 -15.43 -10.30 -7.47
N LEU A 226 -16.22 -9.25 -7.51
CA LEU A 226 -16.51 -8.46 -8.71
C LEU A 226 -16.12 -7.01 -8.47
N GLU A 227 -15.61 -6.36 -9.52
CA GLU A 227 -15.30 -4.93 -9.51
C GLU A 227 -15.83 -4.26 -10.79
N GLY A 228 -16.38 -3.07 -10.65
CA GLY A 228 -16.68 -2.16 -11.75
C GLY A 228 -15.63 -1.05 -11.81
N ARG A 229 -15.09 -0.79 -13.01
CA ARG A 229 -14.11 0.27 -13.28
C ARG A 229 -14.67 1.22 -14.32
N TRP A 230 -14.83 2.47 -13.96
CA TRP A 230 -15.35 3.49 -14.84
C TRP A 230 -14.38 4.67 -14.97
N ILE A 231 -13.95 4.96 -16.20
CA ILE A 231 -13.16 6.15 -16.50
C ILE A 231 -14.13 7.30 -16.75
N SER A 232 -14.55 7.94 -15.66
CA SER A 232 -15.50 9.04 -15.69
C SER A 232 -14.83 10.35 -16.12
N PRO A 233 -15.62 11.37 -16.54
CA PRO A 233 -15.10 12.72 -16.79
C PRO A 233 -14.42 13.38 -15.57
N PHE A 234 -14.73 12.91 -14.37
CA PHE A 234 -14.18 13.42 -13.09
C PHE A 234 -12.98 12.60 -12.59
N GLY A 235 -12.56 11.61 -13.35
CA GLY A 235 -11.49 10.68 -13.00
C GLY A 235 -11.96 9.23 -12.90
N PRO A 236 -11.02 8.30 -12.70
CA PRO A 236 -11.35 6.89 -12.60
C PRO A 236 -12.09 6.59 -11.31
N LEU A 237 -13.15 5.81 -11.42
CA LEU A 237 -13.98 5.30 -10.33
C LEU A 237 -13.87 3.78 -10.29
N ARG A 238 -13.78 3.23 -9.10
CA ARG A 238 -13.77 1.79 -8.87
C ARG A 238 -14.74 1.45 -7.75
N ALA A 239 -15.56 0.43 -7.95
CA ALA A 239 -16.45 -0.12 -6.96
C ALA A 239 -16.28 -1.65 -6.94
N ALA A 240 -15.93 -2.22 -5.81
CA ALA A 240 -15.66 -3.63 -5.65
C ALA A 240 -16.51 -4.25 -4.55
N TYR A 241 -16.99 -5.46 -4.80
CA TYR A 241 -17.56 -6.32 -3.76
C TYR A 241 -16.74 -7.60 -3.70
N GLY A 242 -16.02 -7.77 -2.59
CA GLY A 242 -15.15 -8.92 -2.36
C GLY A 242 -15.66 -9.79 -1.22
N ILE A 243 -15.45 -11.09 -1.37
CA ILE A 243 -15.76 -12.12 -0.36
C ILE A 243 -14.43 -12.64 0.16
N ASN A 244 -14.23 -12.52 1.47
CA ASN A 244 -13.14 -13.16 2.19
C ASN A 244 -13.39 -14.68 2.23
N LEU A 245 -12.50 -15.47 1.62
CA LEU A 245 -12.63 -16.92 1.53
C LEU A 245 -12.10 -17.64 2.78
N ASP A 246 -11.29 -16.95 3.58
CA ASP A 246 -10.66 -17.47 4.80
C ASP A 246 -10.97 -16.58 6.02
N PRO A 247 -12.28 -16.34 6.35
CA PRO A 247 -12.62 -15.43 7.43
C PRO A 247 -12.25 -16.02 8.80
N ASN A 248 -11.54 -15.24 9.62
CA ASN A 248 -11.35 -15.53 11.02
C ASN A 248 -12.66 -15.25 11.80
N GLU A 249 -12.74 -15.74 13.03
CA GLU A 249 -13.89 -15.47 13.89
C GLU A 249 -14.07 -13.95 14.10
N GLY A 250 -15.30 -13.46 13.90
CA GLY A 250 -15.64 -12.04 14.00
C GLY A 250 -15.28 -11.17 12.79
N GLU A 251 -14.69 -11.73 11.74
CA GLU A 251 -14.43 -10.98 10.50
C GLU A 251 -15.65 -10.96 9.57
N ARG A 252 -15.77 -9.88 8.80
CA ARG A 252 -16.78 -9.77 7.76
C ARG A 252 -16.46 -10.73 6.61
N LYS A 253 -17.46 -11.48 6.15
CA LYS A 253 -17.34 -12.36 4.98
C LYS A 253 -17.35 -11.60 3.66
N GLY A 254 -18.06 -10.48 3.58
CA GLY A 254 -18.16 -9.67 2.37
C GLY A 254 -17.92 -8.19 2.69
N VAL A 255 -17.21 -7.51 1.80
CA VAL A 255 -16.87 -6.10 1.91
C VAL A 255 -17.15 -5.41 0.58
N PHE A 256 -17.93 -4.33 0.64
CA PHE A 256 -18.10 -3.40 -0.48
C PHE A 256 -17.19 -2.20 -0.27
N GLU A 257 -16.45 -1.81 -1.30
CA GLU A 257 -15.54 -0.68 -1.29
C GLU A 257 -15.70 0.15 -2.55
N PHE A 258 -15.41 1.43 -2.41
CA PHE A 258 -15.47 2.41 -3.49
C PHE A 258 -14.29 3.36 -3.39
N THR A 259 -13.70 3.73 -4.54
CA THR A 259 -12.61 4.71 -4.61
C THR A 259 -12.72 5.59 -5.84
N ILE A 260 -12.21 6.82 -5.72
CA ILE A 260 -12.14 7.83 -6.79
C ILE A 260 -10.67 8.23 -6.98
N GLY A 261 -10.24 8.35 -8.24
CA GLY A 261 -8.94 8.94 -8.60
C GLY A 261 -7.73 8.02 -8.49
N GLN A 262 -7.90 6.72 -8.20
CA GLN A 262 -6.79 5.76 -8.18
C GLN A 262 -6.95 4.68 -9.25
N ILE A 263 -5.98 4.63 -10.16
CA ILE A 263 -5.72 3.49 -11.04
C ILE A 263 -4.34 2.95 -10.65
N PHE A 264 -4.17 1.62 -10.63
CA PHE A 264 -2.90 0.97 -10.29
C PHE A 264 -1.77 1.29 -11.24
#